data_8043948b9c989a28054ffb10b10d7fd5
#
_entry.id   8043948b9c989a28054ffb10b10d7fd5
#
_cell.length_a   1.000
_cell.length_b   1.000
_cell.length_c   1.000
_cell.angle_alpha   90.00
_cell.angle_beta   90.00
_cell.angle_gamma   90.00
#
_symmetry.space_group_name_H-M   'P 1'
#
loop_
_entity.id
_entity.type
_entity.pdbx_description
1 polymer ?
#
loop_
_entity_poly.entity_id
_entity_poly.type
_entity_poly.pdbx_seq_one_letter_code
_entity_poly.pdbx_strand_id
1 'polypeptide(L)' 'MSKELEKIKAYVHEQTAELAENAKVELLDALAWWASEEAGHLTFDSPDVEDYDN' A
#
# COMPACT_ATOMS: atom_id res chain seq x y z
N MET A 1 -0.07 14.16 -4.40
CA MET A 1 -0.49 12.89 -3.93
C MET A 1 -1.90 12.64 -4.24
N SER A 2 -2.26 11.43 -4.47
CA SER A 2 -3.62 11.13 -4.84
C SER A 2 -4.49 11.05 -3.60
N LYS A 3 -5.76 11.33 -3.79
CA LYS A 3 -6.70 11.22 -2.72
C LYS A 3 -6.85 9.78 -2.28
N GLU A 4 -6.77 8.87 -3.22
CA GLU A 4 -6.87 7.45 -2.89
C GLU A 4 -5.76 7.03 -1.93
N LEU A 5 -4.57 7.50 -2.18
CA LEU A 5 -3.46 7.15 -1.31
C LEU A 5 -3.69 7.70 0.08
N GLU A 6 -4.16 8.93 0.18
CA GLU A 6 -4.41 9.52 1.49
C GLU A 6 -5.48 8.76 2.25
N LYS A 7 -6.51 8.32 1.56
CA LYS A 7 -7.54 7.55 2.21
C LYS A 7 -7.04 6.23 2.73
N ILE A 8 -6.21 5.56 1.93
CA ILE A 8 -5.68 4.29 2.34
C ILE A 8 -4.76 4.47 3.53
N LYS A 9 -3.95 5.51 3.53
CA LYS A 9 -3.06 5.76 4.65
C LYS A 9 -3.86 5.99 5.93
N ALA A 10 -4.92 6.75 5.83
CA ALA A 10 -5.76 7.01 7.00
C ALA A 10 -6.39 5.72 7.50
N TYR A 11 -6.84 4.89 6.59
CA TYR A 11 -7.44 3.64 6.97
C TYR A 11 -6.43 2.74 7.70
N VAL A 12 -5.23 2.66 7.16
CA VAL A 12 -4.20 1.84 7.77
C VAL A 12 -3.86 2.37 9.15
N HIS A 13 -3.74 3.69 9.29
CA HIS A 13 -3.47 4.29 10.58
C HIS A 13 -4.54 3.92 11.58
N GLU A 14 -5.78 3.95 11.16
CA GLU A 14 -6.85 3.63 12.06
C GLU A 14 -6.85 2.17 12.45
N GLN A 15 -6.58 1.31 11.49
CA GLN A 15 -6.58 -0.12 11.76
C GLN A 15 -5.44 -0.53 12.67
N THR A 16 -4.34 0.19 12.65
CA THR A 16 -3.21 -0.17 13.46
C THR A 16 -3.08 0.65 14.74
N ALA A 17 -4.03 1.54 14.97
CA ALA A 17 -3.88 2.47 16.09
C ALA A 17 -3.79 1.78 17.44
N GLU A 18 -4.46 0.66 17.58
CA GLU A 18 -4.47 -0.01 18.86
C GLU A 18 -3.47 -1.13 18.97
N LEU A 19 -2.67 -1.34 17.98
CA LEU A 19 -1.71 -2.41 18.01
C LEU A 19 -0.47 -1.98 18.76
N ALA A 20 0.20 -2.94 19.38
CA ALA A 20 1.48 -2.68 19.98
C ALA A 20 2.47 -2.32 18.86
N GLU A 21 3.54 -1.65 19.26
CA GLU A 21 4.44 -1.13 18.26
C GLU A 21 5.07 -2.21 17.41
N ASN A 22 5.49 -3.32 18.01
CA ASN A 22 6.10 -4.37 17.21
C ASN A 22 5.08 -5.03 16.29
N ALA A 23 3.83 -5.16 16.73
CA ALA A 23 2.80 -5.72 15.86
C ALA A 23 2.50 -4.76 14.72
N LYS A 24 2.54 -3.46 15.02
CA LYS A 24 2.30 -2.48 13.99
C LYS A 24 3.37 -2.56 12.91
N VAL A 25 4.61 -2.70 13.32
CA VAL A 25 5.71 -2.80 12.37
C VAL A 25 5.56 -4.04 11.51
N GLU A 26 5.20 -5.17 12.12
CA GLU A 26 5.04 -6.39 11.36
C GLU A 26 3.92 -6.27 10.34
N LEU A 27 2.83 -5.67 10.76
CA LEU A 27 1.72 -5.52 9.83
C LEU A 27 2.09 -4.60 8.68
N LEU A 28 2.75 -3.50 8.97
CA LEU A 28 3.12 -2.57 7.93
C LEU A 28 4.15 -3.18 6.98
N ASP A 29 5.06 -3.98 7.51
CA ASP A 29 6.01 -4.66 6.66
C ASP A 29 5.31 -5.63 5.72
N ALA A 30 4.38 -6.39 6.25
CA ALA A 30 3.66 -7.35 5.43
C ALA A 30 2.81 -6.62 4.39
N LEU A 31 2.23 -5.50 4.79
CA LEU A 31 1.43 -4.72 3.87
C LEU A 31 2.28 -4.16 2.73
N ALA A 32 3.47 -3.69 3.07
CA ALA A 32 4.36 -3.15 2.06
C ALA A 32 4.77 -4.23 1.07
N TRP A 33 5.04 -5.42 1.58
CA TRP A 33 5.42 -6.53 0.73
C TRP A 33 4.28 -6.89 -0.21
N TRP A 34 3.06 -6.99 0.34
CA TRP A 34 1.91 -7.32 -0.48
C TRP A 34 1.66 -6.24 -1.53
N ALA A 35 1.75 -4.98 -1.13
CA ALA A 35 1.50 -3.89 -2.06
C ALA A 35 2.52 -3.89 -3.18
N SER A 36 3.76 -4.21 -2.85
CA SER A 36 4.80 -4.26 -3.84
C SER A 36 4.53 -5.37 -4.86
N GLU A 37 4.06 -6.52 -4.38
CA GLU A 37 3.74 -7.60 -5.28
C GLU A 37 2.56 -7.27 -6.18
N GLU A 38 1.57 -6.60 -5.61
CA GLU A 38 0.42 -6.22 -6.42
C GLU A 38 0.83 -5.25 -7.52
N ALA A 39 1.68 -4.31 -7.18
CA ALA A 39 2.14 -3.36 -8.17
C ALA A 39 2.94 -4.07 -9.26
N GLY A 40 3.72 -5.05 -8.87
CA GLY A 40 4.50 -5.80 -9.84
C GLY A 40 3.62 -6.56 -10.81
N HIS A 41 2.55 -7.16 -10.27
CA HIS A 41 1.63 -7.87 -11.14
C HIS A 41 0.99 -6.94 -12.16
N LEU A 42 0.55 -5.79 -11.69
CA LEU A 42 -0.10 -4.85 -12.60
C LEU A 42 0.86 -4.34 -13.65
N THR A 43 2.09 -4.09 -13.24
CA THR A 43 3.08 -3.59 -14.16
C THR A 43 3.38 -4.60 -15.24
N PHE A 44 3.50 -5.86 -14.86
CA PHE A 44 3.79 -6.89 -15.85
C PHE A 44 2.64 -7.14 -16.76
N ASP A 45 1.43 -7.07 -16.24
CA ASP A 45 0.27 -7.37 -17.05
C ASP A 45 -0.13 -6.24 -17.96
N SER A 46 0.26 -5.03 -17.66
CA SER A 46 -0.12 -3.88 -18.47
C SER A 46 1.09 -3.09 -18.83
N PRO A 47 1.84 -3.55 -19.76
CA PRO A 47 3.07 -2.90 -20.10
C PRO A 47 2.91 -1.50 -20.65
N ASP A 48 1.77 -1.18 -21.15
CA ASP A 48 1.61 0.12 -21.72
C ASP A 48 0.93 1.07 -20.84
N VAL A 49 0.99 0.90 -19.58
CA VAL A 49 0.27 1.76 -18.71
C VAL A 49 1.05 2.94 -18.33
N GLU A 50 1.99 3.28 -19.05
CA GLU A 50 2.87 4.30 -18.68
C GLU A 50 2.26 5.54 -18.22
N ASP A 51 1.13 5.77 -18.60
CA ASP A 51 0.67 7.03 -18.29
C ASP A 51 0.21 7.24 -16.94
N TYR A 52 0.05 6.40 -16.25
CA TYR A 52 -0.51 6.66 -15.04
C TYR A 52 0.09 7.60 -14.29
N ASP A 53 0.45 8.26 -14.40
CA ASP A 53 0.80 9.14 -13.66
C ASP A 53 0.28 9.57 -12.72
N ASN A 54 -0.15 9.49 -12.45
CA ASN A 54 -0.53 9.69 -11.54
C ASN A 54 -0.32 9.89 -10.95
#